data_f807b32d98b0bcf1cf1ff489f0486c23
#
_entry.id   f807b32d98b0bcf1cf1ff489f0486c23
#
_cell.length_a   1.000
_cell.length_b   1.000
_cell.length_c   1.000
_cell.angle_alpha   90.00
_cell.angle_beta   90.00
_cell.angle_gamma   90.00
#
_symmetry.space_group_name_H-M   'P 1'
#
loop_
_entity.id
_entity.type
_entity.pdbx_description
1 polymer ?
#
loop_
_entity_poly.entity_id
_entity_poly.type
_entity_poly.pdbx_seq_one_letter_code
_entity_poly.pdbx_strand_id
1 'polypeptide(L)'
;MSKVVKLQANDSHEFDAYVAEPKGTPRAGLVVVQEIFGVNQHIRSVADRFAQEGFFVVAPAIFDRAEKHVELGYDDRGRQKGVALLQKIAIDDTLKDVDATLHYASSESGKPAGVVGYCYGGTLAWLSATRLTPGAVVGYYGGQIVKFAEEKPRVPVMLHFGRKDDHIPETDVAKVHTAHPEVEIYWYDGGHGFNCEMRGSYNEKASKEAMARTLAFFNKYL
;
A
#
# COMPACT_ATOMS: atom_id res chain seq x y z
N MET A 1 6.59 2.98 -19.30
CA MET A 1 7.69 1.97 -19.23
C MET A 1 7.92 1.63 -17.76
N SER A 2 8.49 0.45 -17.48
CA SER A 2 8.83 0.08 -16.09
C SER A 2 10.34 -0.11 -15.94
N LYS A 3 10.87 0.25 -14.77
CA LYS A 3 12.29 0.14 -14.43
C LYS A 3 12.46 -0.06 -12.91
N VAL A 4 13.64 -0.46 -12.48
CA VAL A 4 14.02 -0.45 -11.06
C VAL A 4 15.01 0.68 -10.83
N VAL A 5 14.79 1.44 -9.78
CA VAL A 5 15.69 2.52 -9.33
C VAL A 5 16.17 2.24 -7.91
N LYS A 6 17.30 2.84 -7.53
CA LYS A 6 17.75 2.85 -6.13
C LYS A 6 17.33 4.15 -5.48
N LEU A 7 16.73 4.04 -4.32
CA LEU A 7 16.38 5.17 -3.46
C LEU A 7 17.15 5.06 -2.15
N GLN A 8 17.25 6.19 -1.43
CA GLN A 8 17.89 6.24 -0.13
C GLN A 8 16.96 6.92 0.87
N ALA A 9 16.72 6.27 1.99
CA ALA A 9 15.99 6.82 3.12
C ALA A 9 16.87 7.80 3.93
N ASN A 10 16.23 8.57 4.79
CA ASN A 10 16.93 9.59 5.62
C ASN A 10 17.91 9.02 6.66
N ASP A 11 17.85 7.71 6.93
CA ASP A 11 18.80 6.97 7.76
C ASP A 11 19.94 6.33 6.94
N SER A 12 20.11 6.75 5.68
CA SER A 12 21.11 6.25 4.72
C SER A 12 20.87 4.82 4.23
N HIS A 13 19.71 4.19 4.55
CA HIS A 13 19.36 2.91 4.00
C HIS A 13 19.09 3.02 2.50
N GLU A 14 19.76 2.19 1.69
CA GLU A 14 19.52 2.08 0.25
C GLU A 14 18.61 0.88 -0.06
N PHE A 15 17.58 1.12 -0.86
CA PHE A 15 16.61 0.10 -1.27
C PHE A 15 16.22 0.25 -2.73
N ASP A 16 15.82 -0.86 -3.33
CA ASP A 16 15.30 -0.85 -4.69
C ASP A 16 13.82 -0.43 -4.71
N ALA A 17 13.41 0.25 -5.78
CA ALA A 17 12.02 0.58 -6.01
C ALA A 17 11.63 0.30 -7.46
N TYR A 18 10.50 -0.37 -7.65
CA TYR A 18 9.89 -0.57 -8.96
C TYR A 18 9.14 0.69 -9.37
N VAL A 19 9.45 1.22 -10.55
CA VAL A 19 8.80 2.39 -11.13
C VAL A 19 7.98 1.98 -12.34
N ALA A 20 6.72 2.40 -12.38
CA ALA A 20 5.86 2.29 -13.55
C ALA A 20 5.43 3.70 -13.99
N GLU A 21 5.84 4.06 -15.21
CA GLU A 21 5.58 5.39 -15.77
C GLU A 21 4.31 5.39 -16.62
N PRO A 22 3.45 6.41 -16.50
CA PRO A 22 2.27 6.56 -17.33
C PRO A 22 2.63 6.94 -18.77
N LYS A 23 1.67 6.82 -19.68
CA LYS A 23 1.78 7.43 -20.99
C LYS A 23 1.43 8.92 -20.88
N GLY A 24 2.38 9.79 -21.22
CA GLY A 24 2.20 11.25 -21.16
C GLY A 24 2.50 11.85 -19.77
N THR A 25 2.01 13.05 -19.53
CA THR A 25 2.24 13.80 -18.30
C THR A 25 1.53 13.11 -17.13
N PRO A 26 2.25 12.80 -16.01
CA PRO A 26 1.61 12.22 -14.85
C PRO A 26 0.51 13.10 -14.27
N ARG A 27 -0.59 12.49 -13.84
CA ARG A 27 -1.66 13.19 -13.14
C ARG A 27 -1.34 13.43 -11.67
N ALA A 28 -0.58 12.52 -11.04
CA ALA A 28 -0.02 12.60 -9.69
C ALA A 28 1.04 11.51 -9.49
N GLY A 29 1.82 11.60 -8.41
CA GLY A 29 2.64 10.50 -7.92
C GLY A 29 1.80 9.50 -7.11
N LEU A 30 2.21 8.22 -7.08
CA LEU A 30 1.56 7.20 -6.27
C LEU A 30 2.59 6.18 -5.74
N VAL A 31 2.60 5.99 -4.44
CA VAL A 31 3.39 4.93 -3.80
C VAL A 31 2.51 3.71 -3.61
N VAL A 32 2.94 2.55 -4.13
CA VAL A 32 2.28 1.25 -3.95
C VAL A 32 3.05 0.43 -2.93
N VAL A 33 2.49 0.21 -1.74
CA VAL A 33 3.17 -0.51 -0.66
C VAL A 33 2.75 -1.97 -0.65
N GLN A 34 3.76 -2.84 -0.70
CA GLN A 34 3.66 -4.29 -0.82
C GLN A 34 2.94 -4.97 0.36
N GLU A 35 2.46 -6.18 0.10
CA GLU A 35 2.09 -7.16 1.13
C GLU A 35 3.36 -7.75 1.78
N ILE A 36 3.23 -8.86 2.52
CA ILE A 36 4.37 -9.60 3.10
C ILE A 36 5.13 -10.49 2.10
N PHE A 37 4.96 -10.27 0.81
CA PHE A 37 5.54 -11.12 -0.25
C PHE A 37 6.57 -10.39 -1.12
N GLY A 38 6.97 -9.18 -0.76
CA GLY A 38 7.90 -8.36 -1.53
C GLY A 38 7.25 -7.65 -2.72
N VAL A 39 8.05 -6.95 -3.51
CA VAL A 39 7.62 -6.33 -4.78
C VAL A 39 7.56 -7.40 -5.87
N ASN A 40 6.69 -8.39 -5.64
CA ASN A 40 6.48 -9.54 -6.50
C ASN A 40 5.65 -9.18 -7.75
N GLN A 41 5.36 -10.19 -8.58
CA GLN A 41 4.61 -10.01 -9.82
C GLN A 41 3.26 -9.32 -9.61
N HIS A 42 2.53 -9.64 -8.53
CA HIS A 42 1.24 -9.00 -8.22
C HIS A 42 1.40 -7.50 -7.96
N ILE A 43 2.34 -7.11 -7.08
CA ILE A 43 2.55 -5.70 -6.72
C ILE A 43 3.04 -4.89 -7.94
N ARG A 44 3.89 -5.48 -8.79
CA ARG A 44 4.27 -4.85 -10.07
C ARG A 44 3.07 -4.69 -11.00
N SER A 45 2.21 -5.71 -11.11
CA SER A 45 0.96 -5.62 -11.89
C SER A 45 0.02 -4.53 -11.36
N VAL A 46 -0.08 -4.38 -10.04
CA VAL A 46 -0.84 -3.27 -9.42
C VAL A 46 -0.24 -1.92 -9.80
N ALA A 47 1.07 -1.76 -9.70
CA ALA A 47 1.74 -0.53 -10.09
C ALA A 47 1.52 -0.18 -11.58
N ASP A 48 1.64 -1.18 -12.45
CA ASP A 48 1.41 -1.01 -13.89
C ASP A 48 -0.04 -0.61 -14.19
N ARG A 49 -1.03 -1.17 -13.47
CA ARG A 49 -2.45 -0.76 -13.62
C ARG A 49 -2.66 0.69 -13.22
N PHE A 50 -2.10 1.17 -12.11
CA PHE A 50 -2.19 2.58 -11.75
C PHE A 50 -1.44 3.49 -12.74
N ALA A 51 -0.34 3.03 -13.32
CA ALA A 51 0.36 3.78 -14.36
C ALA A 51 -0.47 3.91 -15.65
N GLN A 52 -1.26 2.88 -16.00
CA GLN A 52 -2.22 2.95 -17.11
C GLN A 52 -3.34 3.97 -16.84
N GLU A 53 -3.69 4.18 -15.57
CA GLU A 53 -4.64 5.22 -15.13
C GLU A 53 -4.02 6.62 -15.04
N GLY A 54 -2.73 6.76 -15.41
CA GLY A 54 -2.06 8.06 -15.53
C GLY A 54 -1.24 8.48 -14.30
N PHE A 55 -1.00 7.61 -13.33
CA PHE A 55 -0.14 7.92 -12.18
C PHE A 55 1.33 7.59 -12.46
N PHE A 56 2.26 8.40 -11.92
CA PHE A 56 3.66 8.00 -11.81
C PHE A 56 3.80 7.13 -10.56
N VAL A 57 4.02 5.84 -10.74
CA VAL A 57 3.91 4.85 -9.65
C VAL A 57 5.25 4.34 -9.21
N VAL A 58 5.46 4.27 -7.89
CA VAL A 58 6.70 3.76 -7.28
C VAL A 58 6.34 2.75 -6.19
N ALA A 59 6.89 1.53 -6.28
CA ALA A 59 6.71 0.49 -5.28
C ALA A 59 8.06 0.18 -4.59
N PRO A 60 8.27 0.62 -3.33
CA PRO A 60 9.51 0.38 -2.60
C PRO A 60 9.65 -1.08 -2.17
N ALA A 61 10.85 -1.65 -2.30
CA ALA A 61 11.19 -2.96 -1.78
C ALA A 61 11.52 -2.86 -0.29
N ILE A 62 10.51 -2.71 0.56
CA ILE A 62 10.69 -2.49 2.00
C ILE A 62 11.38 -3.65 2.73
N PHE A 63 11.41 -4.86 2.13
CA PHE A 63 12.16 -6.00 2.68
C PHE A 63 13.66 -5.89 2.47
N ASP A 64 14.15 -4.94 1.67
CA ASP A 64 15.56 -4.68 1.48
C ASP A 64 16.30 -4.32 2.78
N ARG A 65 15.57 -3.92 3.82
CA ARG A 65 16.09 -3.75 5.18
C ARG A 65 16.50 -5.07 5.86
N ALA A 66 15.95 -6.20 5.43
CA ALA A 66 16.26 -7.52 5.97
C ALA A 66 16.93 -8.43 4.95
N GLU A 67 16.45 -8.43 3.72
CA GLU A 67 16.92 -9.27 2.63
C GLU A 67 16.61 -8.60 1.28
N LYS A 68 17.61 -8.49 0.41
CA LYS A 68 17.47 -7.89 -0.91
C LYS A 68 16.72 -8.82 -1.88
N HIS A 69 16.04 -8.19 -2.85
CA HIS A 69 15.39 -8.87 -3.98
C HIS A 69 14.36 -9.94 -3.58
N VAL A 70 13.60 -9.68 -2.52
CA VAL A 70 12.58 -10.61 -2.02
C VAL A 70 11.35 -10.58 -2.92
N GLU A 71 11.06 -11.71 -3.55
CA GLU A 71 9.85 -11.97 -4.33
C GLU A 71 9.30 -13.35 -3.94
N LEU A 72 8.23 -13.36 -3.14
CA LEU A 72 7.65 -14.59 -2.59
C LEU A 72 6.33 -14.93 -3.28
N GLY A 73 6.07 -16.25 -3.39
CA GLY A 73 4.76 -16.77 -3.78
C GLY A 73 3.75 -16.71 -2.65
N TYR A 74 2.48 -16.96 -3.00
CA TYR A 74 1.35 -16.92 -2.06
C TYR A 74 1.06 -18.28 -1.38
N ASP A 75 2.02 -19.20 -1.42
CA ASP A 75 1.98 -20.47 -0.71
C ASP A 75 2.39 -20.34 0.76
N ASP A 76 2.26 -21.42 1.52
CA ASP A 76 2.60 -21.44 2.95
C ASP A 76 4.08 -21.11 3.21
N ARG A 77 5.00 -21.56 2.33
CA ARG A 77 6.42 -21.27 2.45
C ARG A 77 6.70 -19.78 2.25
N GLY A 78 6.11 -19.18 1.22
CA GLY A 78 6.21 -17.73 0.98
C GLY A 78 5.65 -16.92 2.15
N ARG A 79 4.50 -17.33 2.68
CA ARG A 79 3.88 -16.69 3.85
C ARG A 79 4.78 -16.78 5.10
N GLN A 80 5.31 -17.96 5.41
CA GLN A 80 6.21 -18.15 6.55
C GLN A 80 7.49 -17.31 6.43
N LYS A 81 8.11 -17.28 5.24
CA LYS A 81 9.29 -16.45 4.98
C LYS A 81 8.97 -14.97 5.09
N GLY A 82 7.86 -14.50 4.53
CA GLY A 82 7.44 -13.10 4.60
C GLY A 82 7.22 -12.63 6.04
N VAL A 83 6.55 -13.44 6.87
CA VAL A 83 6.38 -13.16 8.30
C VAL A 83 7.72 -13.11 9.03
N ALA A 84 8.63 -14.05 8.75
CA ALA A 84 9.96 -14.07 9.37
C ALA A 84 10.82 -12.85 8.97
N LEU A 85 10.70 -12.36 7.76
CA LEU A 85 11.37 -11.12 7.32
C LEU A 85 10.78 -9.90 8.01
N LEU A 86 9.44 -9.85 8.11
CA LEU A 86 8.76 -8.74 8.76
C LEU A 86 9.15 -8.58 10.24
N GLN A 87 9.42 -9.68 10.94
CA GLN A 87 9.88 -9.66 12.33
C GLN A 87 11.28 -9.06 12.50
N LYS A 88 12.07 -8.93 11.44
CA LYS A 88 13.42 -8.36 11.44
C LYS A 88 13.45 -6.86 11.16
N ILE A 89 12.31 -6.27 10.81
CA ILE A 89 12.23 -4.88 10.35
C ILE A 89 11.33 -4.09 11.30
N ALA A 90 11.82 -2.98 11.82
CA ALA A 90 11.00 -2.07 12.60
C ALA A 90 10.03 -1.30 11.68
N ILE A 91 8.79 -1.11 12.15
CA ILE A 91 7.77 -0.43 11.38
C ILE A 91 8.16 1.03 11.07
N ASP A 92 8.84 1.69 12.01
CA ASP A 92 9.32 3.07 11.86
C ASP A 92 10.42 3.18 10.79
N ASP A 93 11.22 2.12 10.62
CA ASP A 93 12.23 2.09 9.57
C ASP A 93 11.59 1.89 8.19
N THR A 94 10.56 1.05 8.08
CA THR A 94 9.81 0.92 6.81
C THR A 94 9.11 2.22 6.41
N LEU A 95 8.66 3.02 7.38
CA LEU A 95 8.08 4.33 7.10
C LEU A 95 9.09 5.33 6.53
N LYS A 96 10.38 5.25 6.90
CA LYS A 96 11.44 6.07 6.28
C LYS A 96 11.60 5.74 4.79
N ASP A 97 11.48 4.45 4.41
CA ASP A 97 11.53 4.05 3.00
C ASP A 97 10.29 4.52 2.23
N VAL A 98 9.11 4.43 2.86
CA VAL A 98 7.87 4.96 2.28
C VAL A 98 7.95 6.48 2.11
N ASP A 99 8.50 7.22 3.07
CA ASP A 99 8.69 8.67 3.00
C ASP A 99 9.64 9.08 1.87
N ALA A 100 10.81 8.43 1.76
CA ALA A 100 11.74 8.66 0.66
C ALA A 100 11.09 8.36 -0.70
N THR A 101 10.28 7.29 -0.78
CA THR A 101 9.55 6.92 -1.99
C THR A 101 8.48 7.95 -2.34
N LEU A 102 7.77 8.48 -1.33
CA LEU A 102 6.76 9.52 -1.49
C LEU A 102 7.37 10.80 -2.06
N HIS A 103 8.51 11.25 -1.52
CA HIS A 103 9.25 12.39 -2.03
C HIS A 103 9.71 12.18 -3.48
N TYR A 104 10.25 11.00 -3.80
CA TYR A 104 10.66 10.67 -5.16
C TYR A 104 9.47 10.69 -6.13
N ALA A 105 8.35 10.03 -5.78
CA ALA A 105 7.17 10.00 -6.63
C ALA A 105 6.57 11.41 -6.86
N SER A 106 6.59 12.26 -5.83
CA SER A 106 6.13 13.66 -5.94
C SER A 106 7.05 14.48 -6.83
N SER A 107 8.38 14.35 -6.67
CA SER A 107 9.37 15.04 -7.50
C SER A 107 9.25 14.69 -8.98
N GLU A 108 9.20 13.40 -9.31
CA GLU A 108 9.14 12.90 -10.69
C GLU A 108 7.80 13.22 -11.37
N SER A 109 6.69 13.22 -10.63
CA SER A 109 5.39 13.60 -11.19
C SER A 109 5.19 15.12 -11.29
N GLY A 110 5.96 15.91 -10.53
CA GLY A 110 5.76 17.35 -10.36
C GLY A 110 4.46 17.70 -9.64
N LYS A 111 3.87 16.74 -8.89
CA LYS A 111 2.57 16.84 -8.21
C LYS A 111 2.62 16.15 -6.86
N PRO A 112 1.66 16.43 -5.94
CA PRO A 112 1.54 15.65 -4.72
C PRO A 112 1.42 14.16 -5.01
N ALA A 113 2.00 13.31 -4.15
CA ALA A 113 1.88 11.87 -4.26
C ALA A 113 0.95 11.29 -3.19
N GLY A 114 0.17 10.27 -3.57
CA GLY A 114 -0.63 9.46 -2.66
C GLY A 114 0.07 8.17 -2.25
N VAL A 115 -0.53 7.46 -1.29
CA VAL A 115 -0.08 6.13 -0.88
C VAL A 115 -1.24 5.15 -0.99
N VAL A 116 -1.02 4.01 -1.63
CA VAL A 116 -1.91 2.84 -1.56
C VAL A 116 -1.13 1.64 -1.05
N GLY A 117 -1.69 0.92 -0.09
CA GLY A 117 -1.01 -0.22 0.50
C GLY A 117 -1.93 -1.43 0.69
N TYR A 118 -1.33 -2.62 0.64
CA TYR A 118 -2.04 -3.90 0.68
C TYR A 118 -1.55 -4.76 1.85
N CYS A 119 -2.44 -5.35 2.64
CA CYS A 119 -2.11 -6.17 3.81
C CYS A 119 -1.20 -5.41 4.81
N TYR A 120 0.03 -5.82 5.01
CA TYR A 120 1.02 -5.06 5.80
C TYR A 120 1.20 -3.64 5.25
N GLY A 121 1.29 -3.50 3.93
CA GLY A 121 1.32 -2.20 3.27
C GLY A 121 0.07 -1.36 3.52
N GLY A 122 -1.10 -1.97 3.74
CA GLY A 122 -2.31 -1.26 4.15
C GLY A 122 -2.18 -0.63 5.54
N THR A 123 -1.46 -1.29 6.44
CA THR A 123 -1.10 -0.72 7.75
C THR A 123 -0.08 0.42 7.60
N LEU A 124 0.94 0.26 6.73
CA LEU A 124 1.89 1.33 6.45
C LEU A 124 1.24 2.54 5.76
N ALA A 125 0.25 2.30 4.91
CA ALA A 125 -0.56 3.36 4.33
C ALA A 125 -1.29 4.18 5.42
N TRP A 126 -1.96 3.52 6.37
CA TRP A 126 -2.54 4.18 7.55
C TRP A 126 -1.51 5.04 8.30
N LEU A 127 -0.36 4.46 8.63
CA LEU A 127 0.71 5.16 9.34
C LEU A 127 1.32 6.31 8.50
N SER A 128 1.30 6.19 7.18
CA SER A 128 1.68 7.32 6.31
C SER A 128 0.70 8.49 6.43
N ALA A 129 -0.60 8.22 6.60
CA ALA A 129 -1.59 9.27 6.81
C ALA A 129 -1.47 9.96 8.18
N THR A 130 -0.98 9.25 9.20
CA THR A 130 -0.86 9.79 10.56
C THR A 130 0.50 10.45 10.83
N ARG A 131 1.58 9.98 10.19
CA ARG A 131 2.96 10.35 10.52
C ARG A 131 3.71 11.04 9.39
N LEU A 132 3.31 10.87 8.13
CA LEU A 132 3.90 11.49 6.94
C LEU A 132 2.98 12.54 6.34
N THR A 133 3.28 13.01 5.11
CA THR A 133 2.54 14.07 4.42
C THR A 133 2.14 13.71 2.99
N PRO A 134 1.52 12.53 2.73
CA PRO A 134 0.96 12.21 1.42
C PRO A 134 -0.24 13.13 1.12
N GLY A 135 -0.61 13.25 -0.16
CA GLY A 135 -1.83 13.99 -0.53
C GLY A 135 -3.12 13.26 -0.15
N ALA A 136 -3.14 11.93 -0.25
CA ALA A 136 -4.24 11.06 0.14
C ALA A 136 -3.75 9.62 0.34
N VAL A 137 -4.50 8.82 1.09
CA VAL A 137 -4.10 7.44 1.44
C VAL A 137 -5.24 6.46 1.22
N VAL A 138 -4.91 5.28 0.66
CA VAL A 138 -5.83 4.15 0.55
C VAL A 138 -5.19 2.90 1.14
N GLY A 139 -5.89 2.24 2.06
CA GLY A 139 -5.46 0.97 2.67
C GLY A 139 -6.39 -0.19 2.30
N TYR A 140 -5.82 -1.29 1.80
CA TYR A 140 -6.53 -2.54 1.55
C TYR A 140 -6.18 -3.55 2.63
N TYR A 141 -7.20 -4.08 3.30
CA TYR A 141 -7.09 -5.15 4.31
C TYR A 141 -5.88 -5.02 5.25
N GLY A 142 -5.65 -3.81 5.80
CA GLY A 142 -4.56 -3.52 6.73
C GLY A 142 -4.85 -4.08 8.13
N GLY A 143 -4.28 -5.26 8.45
CA GLY A 143 -4.64 -6.01 9.64
C GLY A 143 -4.15 -5.44 10.97
N GLN A 144 -3.19 -4.52 10.94
CA GLN A 144 -2.66 -3.92 12.17
C GLN A 144 -3.11 -2.47 12.40
N ILE A 145 -3.98 -1.93 11.56
CA ILE A 145 -4.49 -0.54 11.70
C ILE A 145 -5.08 -0.31 13.09
N VAL A 146 -5.83 -1.28 13.62
CA VAL A 146 -6.45 -1.18 14.94
C VAL A 146 -5.45 -0.91 16.08
N LYS A 147 -4.19 -1.35 15.95
CA LYS A 147 -3.14 -1.07 16.95
C LYS A 147 -2.74 0.40 17.00
N PHE A 148 -3.06 1.15 15.95
CA PHE A 148 -2.74 2.57 15.77
C PHE A 148 -4.01 3.42 15.59
N ALA A 149 -5.15 2.90 16.05
CA ALA A 149 -6.43 3.56 15.91
C ALA A 149 -6.52 4.90 16.66
N GLU A 150 -5.68 5.11 17.68
CA GLU A 150 -5.61 6.40 18.39
C GLU A 150 -4.82 7.49 17.61
N GLU A 151 -4.07 7.10 16.58
CA GLU A 151 -3.32 8.05 15.78
C GLU A 151 -4.23 8.72 14.74
N LYS A 152 -4.37 10.04 14.84
CA LYS A 152 -5.25 10.80 13.97
C LYS A 152 -4.67 10.98 12.56
N PRO A 153 -5.36 10.58 11.49
CA PRO A 153 -4.98 10.91 10.12
C PRO A 153 -4.94 12.42 9.90
N ARG A 154 -3.92 12.88 9.16
CA ARG A 154 -3.70 14.30 8.82
C ARG A 154 -4.15 14.62 7.39
N VAL A 155 -4.48 13.59 6.63
CA VAL A 155 -4.85 13.65 5.22
C VAL A 155 -6.07 12.76 4.98
N PRO A 156 -6.78 12.91 3.85
CA PRO A 156 -7.90 12.02 3.50
C PRO A 156 -7.48 10.55 3.47
N VAL A 157 -8.30 9.67 4.04
CA VAL A 157 -8.06 8.22 4.10
C VAL A 157 -9.30 7.45 3.64
N MET A 158 -9.07 6.43 2.82
CA MET A 158 -10.04 5.40 2.45
C MET A 158 -9.53 4.02 2.81
N LEU A 159 -10.37 3.16 3.37
CA LEU A 159 -10.03 1.80 3.74
C LEU A 159 -10.99 0.78 3.11
N HIS A 160 -10.42 -0.33 2.63
CA HIS A 160 -11.15 -1.44 2.01
C HIS A 160 -10.95 -2.73 2.81
N PHE A 161 -12.03 -3.36 3.26
CA PHE A 161 -12.00 -4.60 4.05
C PHE A 161 -12.91 -5.67 3.46
N GLY A 162 -12.53 -6.93 3.68
CA GLY A 162 -13.35 -8.09 3.34
C GLY A 162 -14.18 -8.57 4.52
N ARG A 163 -15.48 -8.88 4.32
CA ARG A 163 -16.36 -9.42 5.37
C ARG A 163 -16.02 -10.86 5.78
N LYS A 164 -15.29 -11.58 4.93
CA LYS A 164 -14.83 -12.95 5.14
C LYS A 164 -13.34 -13.01 5.48
N ASP A 165 -12.78 -11.91 5.99
CA ASP A 165 -11.38 -11.83 6.40
C ASP A 165 -11.24 -12.33 7.84
N ASP A 166 -10.74 -13.56 8.00
CA ASP A 166 -10.53 -14.19 9.31
C ASP A 166 -9.41 -13.54 10.13
N HIS A 167 -8.61 -12.64 9.53
CA HIS A 167 -7.50 -11.93 10.19
C HIS A 167 -7.89 -10.54 10.70
N ILE A 168 -9.01 -9.98 10.22
CA ILE A 168 -9.44 -8.61 10.56
C ILE A 168 -10.90 -8.63 11.00
N PRO A 169 -11.17 -8.77 12.31
CA PRO A 169 -12.52 -8.72 12.85
C PRO A 169 -13.23 -7.39 12.55
N GLU A 170 -14.51 -7.43 12.23
CA GLU A 170 -15.32 -6.21 12.04
C GLU A 170 -15.28 -5.29 13.28
N THR A 171 -15.16 -5.86 14.48
CA THR A 171 -15.03 -5.11 15.73
C THR A 171 -13.77 -4.24 15.79
N ASP A 172 -12.68 -4.66 15.15
CA ASP A 172 -11.44 -3.89 15.11
C ASP A 172 -11.56 -2.71 14.14
N VAL A 173 -12.19 -2.95 12.99
CA VAL A 173 -12.48 -1.86 12.03
C VAL A 173 -13.50 -0.87 12.61
N ALA A 174 -14.47 -1.35 13.39
CA ALA A 174 -15.43 -0.49 14.08
C ALA A 174 -14.74 0.44 15.10
N LYS A 175 -13.68 0.00 15.80
CA LYS A 175 -12.87 0.86 16.68
C LYS A 175 -12.22 1.99 15.89
N VAL A 176 -11.61 1.67 14.74
CA VAL A 176 -11.00 2.68 13.86
C VAL A 176 -12.04 3.69 13.38
N HIS A 177 -13.21 3.22 12.95
CA HIS A 177 -14.30 4.12 12.49
C HIS A 177 -14.88 4.97 13.61
N THR A 178 -14.95 4.43 14.84
CA THR A 178 -15.40 5.20 16.01
C THR A 178 -14.42 6.31 16.37
N ALA A 179 -13.11 6.04 16.30
CA ALA A 179 -12.07 7.02 16.55
C ALA A 179 -11.98 8.08 15.43
N HIS A 180 -12.25 7.68 14.18
CA HIS A 180 -12.08 8.50 12.98
C HIS A 180 -13.28 8.37 12.04
N PRO A 181 -14.45 8.98 12.36
CA PRO A 181 -15.65 8.89 11.53
C PRO A 181 -15.49 9.57 10.15
N GLU A 182 -14.46 10.40 9.97
CA GLU A 182 -14.11 11.02 8.70
C GLU A 182 -13.45 10.07 7.70
N VAL A 183 -12.97 8.89 8.13
CA VAL A 183 -12.34 7.89 7.26
C VAL A 183 -13.39 7.14 6.46
N GLU A 184 -13.24 7.11 5.14
CA GLU A 184 -14.11 6.34 4.26
C GLU A 184 -13.80 4.83 4.37
N ILE A 185 -14.75 4.02 4.84
CA ILE A 185 -14.58 2.57 5.02
C ILE A 185 -15.57 1.81 4.15
N TYR A 186 -15.05 0.89 3.34
CA TYR A 186 -15.84 0.05 2.44
C TYR A 186 -15.63 -1.43 2.72
N TRP A 187 -16.74 -2.18 2.69
CA TRP A 187 -16.79 -3.60 2.93
C TRP A 187 -17.17 -4.37 1.66
N TYR A 188 -16.50 -5.50 1.44
CA TYR A 188 -16.69 -6.36 0.28
C TYR A 188 -16.97 -7.80 0.69
N ASP A 189 -17.70 -8.55 -0.14
CA ASP A 189 -17.89 -9.99 0.04
C ASP A 189 -16.63 -10.77 -0.40
N GLY A 190 -15.56 -10.67 0.39
CA GLY A 190 -14.25 -11.27 0.13
C GLY A 190 -13.47 -11.55 1.40
N GLY A 191 -12.43 -12.39 1.31
CA GLY A 191 -11.49 -12.69 2.39
C GLY A 191 -10.28 -11.78 2.36
N HIS A 192 -9.28 -12.09 3.22
CA HIS A 192 -8.00 -11.38 3.22
C HIS A 192 -7.30 -11.49 1.86
N GLY A 193 -6.91 -10.37 1.28
CA GLY A 193 -6.28 -10.34 -0.05
C GLY A 193 -7.25 -10.49 -1.21
N PHE A 194 -8.55 -10.14 -1.05
CA PHE A 194 -9.57 -10.25 -2.09
C PHE A 194 -9.20 -9.50 -3.40
N ASN A 195 -8.26 -8.57 -3.33
CA ASN A 195 -7.79 -7.80 -4.50
C ASN A 195 -6.66 -8.50 -5.28
N CYS A 196 -6.07 -9.58 -4.75
CA CYS A 196 -4.92 -10.25 -5.34
C CYS A 196 -5.36 -11.43 -6.21
N GLU A 197 -5.23 -11.30 -7.53
CA GLU A 197 -5.60 -12.32 -8.53
C GLU A 197 -4.77 -13.61 -8.42
N MET A 198 -3.65 -13.59 -7.68
CA MET A 198 -2.80 -14.76 -7.46
C MET A 198 -3.18 -15.56 -6.21
N ARG A 199 -4.23 -15.14 -5.47
CA ARG A 199 -4.70 -15.79 -4.24
C ARG A 199 -6.05 -16.46 -4.42
N GLY A 200 -6.26 -17.56 -3.71
CA GLY A 200 -7.58 -18.24 -3.69
C GLY A 200 -8.72 -17.39 -3.11
N SER A 201 -8.39 -16.33 -2.36
CA SER A 201 -9.36 -15.36 -1.83
C SER A 201 -9.76 -14.26 -2.82
N TYR A 202 -9.21 -14.26 -4.04
CA TYR A 202 -9.52 -13.25 -5.05
C TYR A 202 -11.02 -13.20 -5.36
N ASN A 203 -11.55 -11.98 -5.37
CA ASN A 203 -12.92 -11.72 -5.78
C ASN A 203 -12.92 -10.59 -6.82
N GLU A 204 -13.14 -10.95 -8.07
CA GLU A 204 -13.05 -10.03 -9.20
C GLU A 204 -14.01 -8.83 -9.06
N LYS A 205 -15.25 -9.07 -8.62
CA LYS A 205 -16.25 -8.01 -8.42
C LYS A 205 -15.79 -7.03 -7.34
N ALA A 206 -15.38 -7.55 -6.19
CA ALA A 206 -14.86 -6.74 -5.08
C ALA A 206 -13.61 -5.95 -5.48
N SER A 207 -12.67 -6.58 -6.19
CA SER A 207 -11.45 -5.95 -6.69
C SER A 207 -11.73 -4.79 -7.63
N LYS A 208 -12.64 -5.00 -8.64
CA LYS A 208 -13.03 -3.96 -9.59
C LYS A 208 -13.73 -2.77 -8.89
N GLU A 209 -14.63 -3.06 -7.96
CA GLU A 209 -15.36 -2.04 -7.22
C GLU A 209 -14.43 -1.25 -6.30
N ALA A 210 -13.53 -1.91 -5.58
CA ALA A 210 -12.53 -1.25 -4.73
C ALA A 210 -11.59 -0.38 -5.57
N MET A 211 -11.11 -0.86 -6.72
CA MET A 211 -10.28 -0.08 -7.64
C MET A 211 -10.98 1.16 -8.16
N ALA A 212 -12.26 1.03 -8.56
CA ALA A 212 -13.04 2.19 -9.03
C ALA A 212 -13.18 3.27 -7.94
N ARG A 213 -13.44 2.87 -6.68
CA ARG A 213 -13.50 3.80 -5.54
C ARG A 213 -12.14 4.43 -5.25
N THR A 214 -11.07 3.65 -5.27
CA THR A 214 -9.69 4.13 -5.09
C THR A 214 -9.32 5.19 -6.12
N LEU A 215 -9.62 4.94 -7.40
CA LEU A 215 -9.35 5.90 -8.48
C LEU A 215 -10.18 7.17 -8.31
N ALA A 216 -11.47 7.06 -8.00
CA ALA A 216 -12.31 8.22 -7.75
C ALA A 216 -11.81 9.05 -6.55
N PHE A 217 -11.34 8.38 -5.50
CA PHE A 217 -10.77 9.02 -4.32
C PHE A 217 -9.47 9.76 -4.64
N PHE A 218 -8.52 9.12 -5.30
CA PHE A 218 -7.28 9.80 -5.70
C PHE A 218 -7.53 10.94 -6.70
N ASN A 219 -8.50 10.79 -7.60
CA ASN A 219 -8.88 11.86 -8.52
C ASN A 219 -9.46 13.10 -7.83
N LYS A 220 -10.03 12.92 -6.64
CA LYS A 220 -10.59 14.01 -5.83
C LYS A 220 -9.51 14.75 -5.04
N TYR A 221 -8.46 14.05 -4.62
CA TYR A 221 -7.53 14.59 -3.62
C TYR A 221 -6.09 14.77 -4.13
N LEU A 222 -5.72 14.24 -5.31
CA LEU A 222 -4.42 14.41 -5.97
C LEU A 222 -4.56 15.16 -7.29
#